data_bb7829b0f2f5c3229f06fe68da3f1faf
#
_entry.id   bb7829b0f2f5c3229f06fe68da3f1faf
#
_cell.length_a   1.000
_cell.length_b   1.000
_cell.length_c   1.000
_cell.angle_alpha   90.00
_cell.angle_beta   90.00
_cell.angle_gamma   90.00
#
_symmetry.space_group_name_H-M   'P 1'
#
loop_
_entity.id
_entity.type
_entity.pdbx_description
1 polymer ?
#
loop_
_entity_poly.entity_id
_entity_poly.type
_entity_poly.pdbx_seq_one_letter_code
_entity_poly.pdbx_strand_id
1 'polypeptide(L)' 'MQNLSPRHVKAEESARLGVVSGWYSTKVSGTFVSGPHDSEAACLIRINEIDPPPLKKKLR' A
#
# COMPACT_ATOMS: atom_id res chain seq x y z
N MET A 1 3.47 4.66 14.49
CA MET A 1 4.04 3.71 13.55
C MET A 1 3.18 3.59 12.31
N GLN A 2 3.81 3.43 11.16
CA GLN A 2 3.07 3.26 9.93
C GLN A 2 2.50 1.86 9.85
N ASN A 3 1.19 1.75 9.67
CA ASN A 3 0.52 0.46 9.65
C ASN A 3 0.24 -0.06 8.25
N LEU A 4 0.31 0.80 7.26
CA LEU A 4 0.07 0.40 5.88
C LEU A 4 1.37 -0.04 5.22
N SER A 5 1.26 -1.01 4.33
CA SER A 5 2.41 -1.46 3.56
C SER A 5 1.97 -1.77 2.14
N PRO A 6 2.89 -1.69 1.18
CA PRO A 6 2.56 -1.99 -0.20
C PRO A 6 2.45 -3.50 -0.39
N ARG A 7 1.47 -3.92 -1.17
CA ARG A 7 1.29 -5.32 -1.52
C ARG A 7 1.04 -5.42 -3.01
N HIS A 8 1.79 -6.27 -3.67
CA HIS A 8 1.64 -6.50 -5.10
C HIS A 8 0.66 -7.64 -5.31
N VAL A 9 -0.42 -7.35 -6.03
CA VAL A 9 -1.42 -8.36 -6.39
C VAL A 9 -1.18 -8.74 -7.85
N LYS A 10 -0.71 -9.96 -8.06
CA LYS A 10 -0.46 -10.47 -9.39
C LYS A 10 -1.76 -10.81 -10.10
N ALA A 11 -1.68 -10.98 -11.42
CA ALA A 11 -2.86 -11.29 -12.20
C ALA A 11 -3.57 -12.56 -11.68
N GLU A 12 -2.79 -13.54 -11.27
CA GLU A 12 -3.35 -14.78 -10.73
C GLU A 12 -4.13 -14.52 -9.45
N GLU A 13 -3.56 -13.69 -8.58
CA GLU A 13 -4.19 -13.38 -7.30
C GLU A 13 -5.39 -12.46 -7.51
N SER A 14 -5.30 -11.57 -8.49
CA SER A 14 -6.40 -10.64 -8.74
C SER A 14 -7.69 -11.38 -9.07
N ALA A 15 -7.57 -12.44 -9.86
CA ALA A 15 -8.73 -13.24 -10.22
C ALA A 15 -9.29 -13.94 -8.98
N ARG A 16 -8.41 -14.45 -8.13
CA ARG A 16 -8.83 -15.17 -6.92
C ARG A 16 -9.45 -14.24 -5.90
N LEU A 17 -8.89 -13.04 -5.76
CA LEU A 17 -9.37 -12.09 -4.78
C LEU A 17 -10.52 -11.22 -5.27
N GLY A 18 -10.78 -11.26 -6.57
CA GLY A 18 -11.84 -10.44 -7.15
C GLY A 18 -11.51 -8.98 -7.25
N VAL A 19 -10.22 -8.66 -7.37
CA VAL A 19 -9.76 -7.27 -7.50
C VAL A 19 -8.83 -7.16 -8.70
N VAL A 20 -8.62 -5.93 -9.16
CA VAL A 20 -7.74 -5.67 -10.29
C VAL A 20 -6.30 -5.86 -9.83
N SER A 21 -5.44 -6.41 -10.71
CA SER A 21 -4.04 -6.58 -10.39
C SER A 21 -3.37 -5.22 -10.26
N GLY A 22 -2.38 -5.12 -9.38
CA GLY A 22 -1.66 -3.88 -9.16
C GLY A 22 -1.11 -3.82 -7.75
N TRP A 23 -0.66 -2.63 -7.37
CA TRP A 23 -0.13 -2.40 -6.03
C TRP A 23 -1.22 -1.84 -5.14
N TYR A 24 -1.35 -2.40 -3.95
CA TYR A 24 -2.35 -1.98 -2.98
C TYR A 24 -1.68 -1.63 -1.67
N SER A 25 -2.26 -0.66 -0.97
CA SER A 25 -1.86 -0.43 0.41
C SER A 25 -2.76 -1.26 1.31
N THR A 26 -2.15 -2.03 2.19
CA THR A 26 -2.89 -2.93 3.04
C THR A 26 -2.51 -2.70 4.50
N LYS A 27 -3.45 -3.01 5.38
CA LYS A 27 -3.21 -2.95 6.80
C LYS A 27 -2.50 -4.21 7.26
N VAL A 28 -2.04 -4.19 8.50
CA VAL A 28 -1.39 -5.35 9.09
C VAL A 28 -2.30 -6.57 9.04
N SER A 29 -3.60 -6.34 9.17
CA SER A 29 -4.58 -7.43 9.09
C SER A 29 -4.77 -7.98 7.69
N GLY A 30 -4.24 -7.29 6.68
CA GLY A 30 -4.40 -7.71 5.29
C GLY A 30 -5.52 -7.01 4.56
N THR A 31 -6.20 -6.09 5.21
CA THR A 31 -7.30 -5.35 4.60
C THR A 31 -6.76 -4.34 3.59
N PHE A 32 -7.29 -4.37 2.38
CA PHE A 32 -6.92 -3.41 1.35
C PHE A 32 -7.49 -2.04 1.70
N VAL A 33 -6.64 -1.02 1.65
CA VAL A 33 -7.03 0.34 1.97
C VAL A 33 -7.16 1.19 0.71
N SER A 34 -6.21 1.08 -0.19
CA SER A 34 -6.27 1.83 -1.44
C SER A 34 -5.58 1.04 -2.54
N GLY A 35 -5.88 1.41 -3.77
CA GLY A 35 -5.32 0.79 -4.95
C GLY A 35 -6.37 0.63 -6.02
N PRO A 36 -6.03 0.05 -7.14
CA PRO A 36 -4.67 -0.38 -7.52
C PRO A 36 -3.81 0.80 -7.95
N HIS A 37 -2.53 0.70 -7.68
CA HIS A 37 -1.54 1.71 -8.07
C HIS A 37 -0.67 1.14 -9.18
N ASP A 38 -0.11 2.02 -9.98
CA ASP A 38 0.70 1.60 -11.12
C ASP A 38 2.03 0.99 -10.72
N SER A 39 2.54 1.39 -9.57
CA SER A 39 3.85 0.92 -9.15
C SER A 39 3.97 0.98 -7.64
N GLU A 40 5.01 0.34 -7.13
CA GLU A 40 5.28 0.38 -5.70
C GLU A 40 5.52 1.81 -5.23
N ALA A 41 6.22 2.60 -6.05
CA ALA A 41 6.48 3.99 -5.69
C ALA A 41 5.19 4.77 -5.54
N ALA A 42 4.26 4.59 -6.47
CA ALA A 42 2.96 5.26 -6.39
C ALA A 42 2.20 4.80 -5.15
N CYS A 43 2.29 3.52 -4.84
CA CYS A 43 1.63 2.97 -3.66
C CYS A 43 2.22 3.56 -2.39
N LEU A 44 3.55 3.67 -2.32
CA LEU A 44 4.21 4.23 -1.15
C LEU A 44 3.88 5.70 -0.95
N ILE A 45 3.77 6.45 -2.05
CA ILE A 45 3.38 7.84 -1.97
C ILE A 45 2.00 7.94 -1.33
N ARG A 46 1.08 7.11 -1.78
CA ARG A 46 -0.28 7.12 -1.24
C ARG A 46 -0.30 6.70 0.22
N ILE A 47 0.50 5.70 0.56
CA ILE A 47 0.60 5.25 1.95
C ILE A 47 1.07 6.40 2.84
N ASN A 48 2.06 7.15 2.38
CA ASN A 48 2.58 8.27 3.17
C ASN A 48 1.56 9.38 3.31
N GLU A 49 0.62 9.52 2.38
CA GLU A 49 -0.44 10.51 2.48
C GLU A 49 -1.51 10.09 3.47
N ILE A 50 -1.87 8.82 3.46
CA ILE A 50 -2.92 8.30 4.32
C ILE A 50 -2.40 8.00 5.72
N ASP A 51 -1.22 7.43 5.79
CA ASP A 51 -0.65 6.93 7.04
C ASP A 51 0.84 7.27 7.07
N PRO A 52 1.19 8.54 7.29
CA PRO A 52 2.59 8.95 7.25
C PRO A 52 3.42 8.20 8.29
N PRO A 53 4.69 7.95 7.98
CA PRO A 53 5.56 7.28 8.94
C PRO A 53 5.79 8.16 10.16
N PRO A 54 6.18 7.57 11.28
CA PRO A 54 6.51 8.37 12.46
C PRO A 54 7.58 9.39 12.12
N LEU A 55 7.40 10.60 12.61
CA LEU A 55 8.33 11.69 12.35
C LEU A 55 9.64 11.46 13.06
N LYS A 56 10.71 11.60 12.31
CA LYS A 56 12.01 11.52 12.92
C LYS A 56 12.60 12.85 13.00
N LYS A 57 12.96 13.32 13.50
CA LYS A 57 13.23 14.62 13.26
C LYS A 57 14.40 15.05 12.76
N LYS A 58 14.25 15.16 12.07
CA LYS A 58 15.01 15.39 11.73
C LYS A 58 15.79 16.04 11.72
N LEU A 59 15.88 16.24 11.57
CA LEU A 59 16.39 16.68 11.58
C LEU A 59 17.09 17.25 11.47
N ARG A 60 17.38 17.66 11.46
CA ARG A 60 17.87 18.28 11.39
C ARG A 60 18.39 18.65 11.55
#